data_d73835a15d9b3d50140321e865d2198c
#
_entry.id   d73835a15d9b3d50140321e865d2198c
#
_cell.length_a   1.000
_cell.length_b   1.000
_cell.length_c   1.000
_cell.angle_alpha   90.00
_cell.angle_beta   90.00
_cell.angle_gamma   90.00
#
_symmetry.space_group_name_H-M   'P 1'
#
loop_
_entity.id
_entity.type
_entity.pdbx_description
1 polymer ?
#
loop_
_entity_poly.entity_id
_entity_poly.type
_entity_poly.pdbx_seq_one_letter_code
_entity_poly.pdbx_strand_id
1 'polypeptide(L)'
;MIMMIDGWEASLHRAVESATFAPNHKKTEPWRFHLLGKKAIRNVCELNADIVAEKKGPAAGEKKLKRWLSMAGWLVVTCTTTASSASSSMDDPAGIAREDYAACCCAVQNLCLSLHSEEIGTKWTTGPVNFDSKFATAIGLPPNEVCYVT
;
A
#
# COMPACT_ATOMS: atom_id res chain seq x y z
N MET A 1 10.81 6.60 -9.96
CA MET A 1 11.72 5.62 -10.60
C MET A 1 12.65 5.14 -9.51
N ILE A 2 12.36 3.97 -8.92
CA ILE A 2 13.34 3.33 -8.04
C ILE A 2 14.41 2.79 -8.99
N MET A 3 15.60 3.38 -8.99
CA MET A 3 16.75 2.70 -9.58
C MET A 3 17.01 1.49 -8.69
N MET A 4 16.90 0.30 -9.26
CA MET A 4 17.29 -0.94 -8.60
C MET A 4 18.81 -0.89 -8.45
N ILE A 5 19.27 -0.41 -7.30
CA ILE A 5 20.66 -0.50 -6.88
C ILE A 5 20.85 -1.93 -6.39
N ASP A 6 21.96 -2.58 -6.74
CA ASP A 6 22.30 -3.89 -6.17
C ASP A 6 22.22 -3.81 -4.64
N GLY A 7 21.43 -4.71 -4.02
CA GLY A 7 21.23 -4.73 -2.57
C GLY A 7 20.02 -3.95 -2.06
N TRP A 8 19.11 -3.49 -2.94
CA TRP A 8 17.88 -2.79 -2.54
C TRP A 8 17.00 -3.59 -1.57
N GLU A 9 17.07 -4.92 -1.61
CA GLU A 9 16.32 -5.80 -0.70
C GLU A 9 16.73 -5.56 0.75
N ALA A 10 18.02 -5.39 1.01
CA ALA A 10 18.52 -5.09 2.36
C ALA A 10 18.04 -3.71 2.84
N SER A 11 18.02 -2.71 1.96
CA SER A 11 17.48 -1.38 2.23
C SER A 11 15.98 -1.44 2.52
N LEU A 12 15.23 -2.21 1.73
CA LEU A 12 13.80 -2.40 1.97
C LEU A 12 13.55 -3.10 3.31
N HIS A 13 14.35 -4.09 3.66
CA HIS A 13 14.21 -4.79 4.94
C HIS A 13 14.40 -3.82 6.12
N ARG A 14 15.46 -3.00 6.10
CA ARG A 14 15.69 -1.96 7.13
C ARG A 14 14.56 -0.93 7.17
N ALA A 15 14.01 -0.57 6.02
CA ALA A 15 12.90 0.37 5.93
C ALA A 15 11.60 -0.21 6.51
N VAL A 16 11.32 -1.49 6.26
CA VAL A 16 10.18 -2.19 6.90
C VAL A 16 10.39 -2.31 8.41
N GLU A 17 11.59 -2.63 8.86
CA GLU A 17 11.92 -2.62 10.28
C GLU A 17 11.68 -1.22 10.89
N SER A 18 12.18 -0.16 10.27
CA SER A 18 11.94 1.22 10.70
C SER A 18 10.45 1.58 10.76
N ALA A 19 9.65 1.06 9.84
CA ALA A 19 8.21 1.25 9.82
C ALA A 19 7.52 0.66 11.07
N THR A 20 8.01 -0.45 11.61
CA THR A 20 7.42 -1.10 12.79
C THR A 20 7.58 -0.29 14.07
N PHE A 21 8.45 0.71 14.09
CA PHE A 21 8.60 1.67 15.21
C PHE A 21 7.56 2.80 15.19
N ALA A 22 6.60 2.77 14.27
CA ALA A 22 5.52 3.75 14.25
C ALA A 22 4.69 3.71 15.54
N PRO A 23 4.22 4.86 16.05
CA PRO A 23 3.33 4.90 17.21
C PRO A 23 2.08 4.06 16.91
N ASN A 24 1.76 3.15 17.83
CA ASN A 24 0.62 2.27 17.65
C ASN A 24 -0.14 2.09 18.97
N HIS A 25 -1.36 2.60 19.01
CA HIS A 25 -2.24 2.43 20.16
C HIS A 25 -2.61 0.95 20.32
N LYS A 26 -2.61 0.45 21.56
CA LYS A 26 -2.92 -0.94 21.93
C LYS A 26 -2.04 -2.01 21.27
N LYS A 27 -0.96 -1.62 20.58
CA LYS A 27 -0.02 -2.55 19.92
C LYS A 27 -0.74 -3.52 18.97
N THR A 28 -1.68 -3.00 18.19
CA THR A 28 -2.44 -3.78 17.20
C THR A 28 -1.58 -4.19 16.01
N GLU A 29 -0.48 -3.45 15.77
CA GLU A 29 0.43 -3.64 14.62
C GLU A 29 -0.34 -3.85 13.31
N PRO A 30 -1.17 -2.87 12.91
CA PRO A 30 -2.18 -3.06 11.87
C PRO A 30 -1.62 -3.10 10.45
N TRP A 31 -0.36 -2.74 10.26
CA TRP A 31 0.29 -2.68 8.96
C TRP A 31 0.67 -4.06 8.43
N ARG A 32 0.49 -4.26 7.12
CA ARG A 32 1.05 -5.38 6.37
C ARG A 32 1.73 -4.82 5.13
N PHE A 33 2.92 -5.32 4.84
CA PHE A 33 3.75 -4.87 3.71
C PHE A 33 3.80 -5.96 2.65
N HIS A 34 3.36 -5.63 1.43
CA HIS A 34 3.30 -6.58 0.32
C HIS A 34 4.17 -6.09 -0.83
N LEU A 35 5.35 -6.68 -0.97
CA LEU A 35 6.20 -6.44 -2.13
C LEU A 35 5.61 -7.19 -3.33
N LEU A 36 5.21 -6.46 -4.36
CA LEU A 36 4.56 -7.04 -5.52
C LEU A 36 5.55 -7.64 -6.51
N GLY A 37 5.30 -8.89 -6.89
CA GLY A 37 5.99 -9.51 -8.02
C GLY A 37 5.46 -9.01 -9.38
N LYS A 38 6.19 -9.27 -10.46
CA LYS A 38 5.91 -8.79 -11.82
C LYS A 38 4.47 -9.05 -12.28
N LYS A 39 3.90 -10.21 -11.95
CA LYS A 39 2.52 -10.57 -12.31
C LYS A 39 1.51 -9.68 -11.60
N ALA A 40 1.65 -9.50 -10.27
CA ALA A 40 0.77 -8.66 -9.48
C ALA A 40 0.85 -7.18 -9.91
N ILE A 41 2.06 -6.68 -10.18
CA ILE A 41 2.28 -5.33 -10.72
C ILE A 41 1.48 -5.15 -12.02
N ARG A 42 1.60 -6.09 -12.97
CA ARG A 42 0.87 -6.05 -14.23
C ARG A 42 -0.64 -6.03 -14.02
N ASN A 43 -1.17 -6.93 -13.20
CA ASN A 43 -2.60 -7.01 -12.90
C ASN A 43 -3.15 -5.69 -12.35
N VAL A 44 -2.44 -5.07 -11.40
CA VAL A 44 -2.85 -3.77 -10.82
C VAL A 44 -2.78 -2.65 -11.87
N CYS A 45 -1.73 -2.63 -12.69
CA CYS A 45 -1.57 -1.63 -13.74
C CYS A 45 -2.68 -1.73 -14.79
N GLU A 46 -3.05 -2.93 -15.20
CA GLU A 46 -4.14 -3.20 -16.15
C GLU A 46 -5.48 -2.81 -15.54
N LEU A 47 -5.79 -3.26 -14.33
CA LEU A 47 -7.02 -2.86 -13.62
C LEU A 47 -7.16 -1.33 -13.51
N ASN A 48 -6.08 -0.64 -13.15
CA ASN A 48 -6.12 0.82 -13.06
C ASN A 48 -6.28 1.49 -14.43
N ALA A 49 -5.68 0.92 -15.48
CA ALA A 49 -5.83 1.43 -16.84
C ALA A 49 -7.27 1.31 -17.33
N ASP A 50 -7.93 0.18 -17.05
CA ASP A 50 -9.34 -0.05 -17.39
C ASP A 50 -10.25 0.97 -16.70
N ILE A 51 -10.07 1.18 -15.39
CA ILE A 51 -10.81 2.20 -14.62
C ILE A 51 -10.61 3.61 -15.20
N VAL A 52 -9.39 3.92 -15.65
CA VAL A 52 -9.11 5.23 -16.27
C VAL A 52 -9.71 5.32 -17.66
N ALA A 53 -9.66 4.22 -18.44
CA ALA A 53 -10.24 4.18 -19.77
C ALA A 53 -11.77 4.37 -19.76
N GLU A 54 -12.46 3.75 -18.81
CA GLU A 54 -13.89 3.92 -18.61
C GLU A 54 -14.28 5.38 -18.33
N LYS A 55 -13.45 6.09 -17.54
CA LYS A 55 -13.73 7.49 -17.14
C LYS A 55 -13.27 8.54 -18.14
N LYS A 56 -12.18 8.29 -18.86
CA LYS A 56 -11.45 9.32 -19.65
C LYS A 56 -11.13 8.88 -21.08
N GLY A 57 -11.60 7.72 -21.48
CA GLY A 57 -11.37 7.14 -22.80
C GLY A 57 -10.11 6.28 -22.91
N PRO A 58 -10.05 5.42 -23.94
CA PRO A 58 -9.00 4.39 -24.13
C PRO A 58 -7.57 4.94 -24.13
N ALA A 59 -7.33 6.06 -24.79
CA ALA A 59 -6.01 6.67 -24.88
C ALA A 59 -5.46 7.09 -23.51
N ALA A 60 -6.34 7.52 -22.58
CA ALA A 60 -5.95 7.86 -21.23
C ALA A 60 -5.58 6.60 -20.41
N GLY A 61 -6.30 5.50 -20.60
CA GLY A 61 -6.00 4.20 -20.02
C GLY A 61 -4.64 3.69 -20.48
N GLU A 62 -4.37 3.70 -21.78
CA GLU A 62 -3.09 3.26 -22.34
C GLU A 62 -1.90 4.09 -21.81
N LYS A 63 -2.04 5.40 -21.78
CA LYS A 63 -1.03 6.30 -21.18
C LYS A 63 -0.77 5.97 -19.71
N LYS A 64 -1.83 5.67 -18.97
CA LYS A 64 -1.74 5.28 -17.55
C LYS A 64 -1.01 3.96 -17.37
N LEU A 65 -1.36 2.95 -18.17
CA LEU A 65 -0.73 1.63 -18.17
C LEU A 65 0.77 1.74 -18.43
N LYS A 66 1.16 2.40 -19.50
CA LYS A 66 2.57 2.60 -19.87
C LYS A 66 3.36 3.26 -18.74
N ARG A 67 2.80 4.33 -18.15
CA ARG A 67 3.44 5.07 -17.06
C ARG A 67 3.60 4.20 -15.80
N TRP A 68 2.61 3.39 -15.46
CA TRP A 68 2.67 2.59 -14.24
C TRP A 68 3.57 1.37 -14.39
N LEU A 69 3.58 0.73 -15.56
CA LEU A 69 4.51 -0.36 -15.86
C LEU A 69 5.98 0.07 -15.91
N SER A 70 6.25 1.36 -16.09
CA SER A 70 7.63 1.87 -16.07
C SER A 70 8.19 2.12 -14.68
N MET A 71 7.40 1.91 -13.60
CA MET A 71 7.88 1.99 -12.24
C MET A 71 8.73 0.79 -11.89
N ALA A 72 9.84 1.01 -11.17
CA ALA A 72 10.83 -0.04 -10.89
C ALA A 72 10.33 -1.10 -9.89
N GLY A 73 9.47 -0.72 -8.95
CA GLY A 73 8.92 -1.63 -7.94
C GLY A 73 7.67 -1.08 -7.27
N TRP A 74 6.92 -1.97 -6.66
CA TRP A 74 5.66 -1.65 -5.98
C TRP A 74 5.61 -2.33 -4.62
N LEU A 75 5.38 -1.53 -3.59
CA LEU A 75 5.06 -1.98 -2.26
C LEU A 75 3.62 -1.53 -1.95
N VAL A 76 2.76 -2.47 -1.64
CA VAL A 76 1.41 -2.18 -1.14
C VAL A 76 1.43 -2.33 0.38
N VAL A 77 0.90 -1.35 1.07
CA VAL A 77 0.71 -1.41 2.51
C VAL A 77 -0.77 -1.53 2.79
N THR A 78 -1.16 -2.54 3.54
CA THR A 78 -2.54 -2.75 3.97
C THR A 78 -2.67 -2.53 5.46
N CYS A 79 -3.85 -2.08 5.88
CA CYS A 79 -4.21 -1.91 7.27
C CYS A 79 -5.22 -2.98 7.66
N THR A 80 -4.88 -3.80 8.63
CA THR A 80 -5.84 -4.74 9.23
C THR A 80 -6.53 -4.05 10.38
N THR A 81 -7.79 -3.69 10.22
CA THR A 81 -8.57 -3.17 11.33
C THR A 81 -9.11 -4.34 12.14
N THR A 82 -8.81 -4.36 13.43
CA THR A 82 -9.41 -5.30 14.39
C THR A 82 -10.84 -4.90 14.76
N ALA A 83 -11.64 -4.56 13.76
CA ALA A 83 -13.05 -4.17 13.96
C ALA A 83 -13.97 -5.34 14.34
N SER A 84 -13.45 -6.39 14.98
CA SER A 84 -14.26 -7.50 15.47
C SER A 84 -14.03 -7.74 16.94
N SER A 85 -14.79 -7.13 17.71
CA SER A 85 -15.33 -7.43 19.04
C SER A 85 -15.55 -6.14 19.80
N ALA A 86 -16.66 -5.51 19.47
CA ALA A 86 -17.20 -4.45 20.29
C ALA A 86 -17.55 -5.02 21.66
N SER A 87 -16.79 -4.67 22.67
CA SER A 87 -17.33 -4.55 24.00
C SER A 87 -17.25 -3.08 24.40
N SER A 88 -18.43 -2.52 24.46
CA SER A 88 -18.82 -1.22 25.00
C SER A 88 -17.81 -0.57 25.94
N SER A 89 -17.37 0.62 25.66
CA SER A 89 -17.51 1.83 26.43
C SER A 89 -16.45 2.92 26.23
N MET A 90 -15.31 2.69 25.67
CA MET A 90 -14.37 3.75 25.21
C MET A 90 -13.64 3.37 23.92
N ASP A 91 -13.84 2.16 23.46
CA ASP A 91 -13.25 1.62 22.27
C ASP A 91 -14.28 1.59 21.13
N ASP A 92 -14.71 2.77 20.68
CA ASP A 92 -15.49 2.87 19.46
C ASP A 92 -14.71 2.19 18.32
N PRO A 93 -15.28 1.14 17.67
CA PRO A 93 -14.61 0.47 16.56
C PRO A 93 -14.14 1.43 15.45
N ALA A 94 -14.87 2.52 15.23
CA ALA A 94 -14.48 3.57 14.30
C ALA A 94 -13.27 4.39 14.82
N GLY A 95 -13.15 4.57 16.13
CA GLY A 95 -11.98 5.20 16.75
C GLY A 95 -10.74 4.36 16.59
N ILE A 96 -10.81 3.06 16.90
CA ILE A 96 -9.69 2.12 16.74
C ILE A 96 -9.27 2.04 15.27
N ALA A 97 -10.20 1.93 14.34
CA ALA A 97 -9.90 1.89 12.91
C ALA A 97 -9.18 3.16 12.43
N ARG A 98 -9.53 4.32 12.99
CA ARG A 98 -8.85 5.59 12.70
C ARG A 98 -7.44 5.63 13.26
N GLU A 99 -7.24 5.14 14.48
CA GLU A 99 -5.91 5.04 15.10
C GLU A 99 -5.02 4.04 14.38
N ASP A 100 -5.56 2.89 13.97
CA ASP A 100 -4.86 1.89 13.16
C ASP A 100 -4.43 2.47 11.81
N TYR A 101 -5.33 3.21 11.15
CA TYR A 101 -4.98 3.90 9.91
C TYR A 101 -3.89 4.96 10.13
N ALA A 102 -3.98 5.75 11.19
CA ALA A 102 -2.96 6.75 11.52
C ALA A 102 -1.60 6.08 11.82
N ALA A 103 -1.60 4.96 12.53
CA ALA A 103 -0.39 4.17 12.78
C ALA A 103 0.22 3.66 11.46
N CYS A 104 -0.60 3.17 10.53
CA CYS A 104 -0.12 2.78 9.19
C CYS A 104 0.47 3.97 8.42
N CYS A 105 -0.13 5.17 8.50
CA CYS A 105 0.43 6.37 7.87
C CYS A 105 1.81 6.73 8.45
N CYS A 106 1.97 6.63 9.77
CA CYS A 106 3.27 6.82 10.42
C CYS A 106 4.29 5.77 9.98
N ALA A 107 3.87 4.51 9.88
CA ALA A 107 4.72 3.42 9.40
C ALA A 107 5.20 3.65 7.97
N VAL A 108 4.31 4.06 7.06
CA VAL A 108 4.67 4.42 5.68
C VAL A 108 5.64 5.59 5.65
N GLN A 109 5.44 6.61 6.48
CA GLN A 109 6.37 7.74 6.55
C GLN A 109 7.76 7.31 7.03
N ASN A 110 7.85 6.48 8.08
CA ASN A 110 9.12 5.94 8.57
C ASN A 110 9.84 5.14 7.46
N LEU A 111 9.09 4.29 6.76
CA LEU A 111 9.61 3.52 5.61
C LEU A 111 10.17 4.44 4.53
N CYS A 112 9.42 5.46 4.14
CA CYS A 112 9.85 6.41 3.12
C CYS A 112 11.11 7.18 3.53
N LEU A 113 11.22 7.60 4.80
CA LEU A 113 12.40 8.29 5.32
C LEU A 113 13.62 7.37 5.37
N SER A 114 13.45 6.12 5.80
CA SER A 114 14.52 5.13 5.82
C SER A 114 15.05 4.86 4.40
N LEU A 115 14.18 4.65 3.43
CA LEU A 115 14.59 4.47 2.04
C LEU A 115 15.26 5.72 1.47
N HIS A 116 14.75 6.92 1.80
CA HIS A 116 15.34 8.17 1.36
C HIS A 116 16.76 8.37 1.91
N SER A 117 17.03 7.98 3.15
CA SER A 117 18.37 8.04 3.73
C SER A 117 19.39 7.14 3.04
N GLU A 118 18.92 6.17 2.29
CA GLU A 118 19.71 5.26 1.45
C GLU A 118 19.61 5.60 -0.04
N GLU A 119 19.24 6.84 -0.37
CA GLU A 119 19.12 7.38 -1.74
C GLU A 119 18.06 6.68 -2.60
N ILE A 120 17.13 5.93 -2.00
CA ILE A 120 16.02 5.28 -2.69
C ILE A 120 14.79 6.19 -2.65
N GLY A 121 14.43 6.73 -3.82
CA GLY A 121 13.26 7.58 -3.96
C GLY A 121 11.96 6.78 -3.91
N THR A 122 10.99 7.25 -3.13
CA THR A 122 9.67 6.67 -3.01
C THR A 122 8.58 7.65 -3.40
N LYS A 123 7.42 7.13 -3.74
CA LYS A 123 6.22 7.93 -3.94
C LYS A 123 5.03 7.20 -3.36
N TRP A 124 4.43 7.79 -2.35
CA TRP A 124 3.12 7.37 -1.88
C TRP A 124 2.03 7.77 -2.89
N THR A 125 1.18 6.85 -3.26
CA THR A 125 0.11 7.11 -4.22
C THR A 125 -1.15 6.35 -3.86
N THR A 126 -2.28 7.03 -3.95
CA THR A 126 -3.62 6.50 -3.81
C THR A 126 -4.37 6.72 -5.12
N GLY A 127 -5.28 5.84 -5.45
CA GLY A 127 -6.10 6.01 -6.64
C GLY A 127 -7.39 5.19 -6.58
N PRO A 128 -8.31 5.39 -7.53
CA PRO A 128 -9.56 4.65 -7.57
C PRO A 128 -9.37 3.14 -7.56
N VAL A 129 -8.27 2.64 -8.08
CA VAL A 129 -7.94 1.21 -8.13
C VAL A 129 -7.86 0.58 -6.74
N ASN A 130 -7.42 1.33 -5.72
CA ASN A 130 -7.32 0.84 -4.34
C ASN A 130 -8.69 0.53 -3.71
N PHE A 131 -9.75 1.13 -4.26
CA PHE A 131 -11.12 0.95 -3.80
C PHE A 131 -11.93 0.00 -4.69
N ASP A 132 -11.31 -0.56 -5.74
CA ASP A 132 -11.94 -1.54 -6.62
C ASP A 132 -12.00 -2.91 -5.94
N SER A 133 -13.13 -3.60 -6.03
CA SER A 133 -13.34 -4.92 -5.44
C SER A 133 -12.37 -5.99 -5.95
N LYS A 134 -11.77 -5.78 -7.12
CA LYS A 134 -10.78 -6.68 -7.74
C LYS A 134 -9.35 -6.41 -7.25
N PHE A 135 -9.13 -5.32 -6.51
CA PHE A 135 -7.77 -4.91 -6.12
C PHE A 135 -7.07 -5.96 -5.29
N ALA A 136 -7.73 -6.48 -4.24
CA ALA A 136 -7.16 -7.54 -3.40
C ALA A 136 -6.70 -8.75 -4.23
N THR A 137 -7.58 -9.23 -5.12
CA THR A 137 -7.25 -10.34 -6.03
C THR A 137 -6.09 -9.99 -6.97
N ALA A 138 -6.04 -8.76 -7.48
CA ALA A 138 -4.98 -8.31 -8.39
C ALA A 138 -3.60 -8.34 -7.73
N ILE A 139 -3.52 -8.06 -6.44
CA ILE A 139 -2.27 -8.14 -5.66
C ILE A 139 -2.02 -9.51 -5.03
N GLY A 140 -2.93 -10.46 -5.23
CA GLY A 140 -2.79 -11.84 -4.73
C GLY A 140 -3.23 -12.03 -3.28
N LEU A 141 -4.03 -11.11 -2.72
CA LEU A 141 -4.63 -11.24 -1.41
C LEU A 141 -6.02 -11.90 -1.47
N PRO A 142 -6.47 -12.55 -0.38
CA PRO A 142 -7.83 -13.02 -0.27
C PRO A 142 -8.84 -11.87 -0.42
N PRO A 143 -10.01 -12.09 -1.06
CA PRO A 143 -10.99 -11.05 -1.30
C PRO A 143 -11.56 -10.38 -0.03
N ASN A 144 -11.46 -11.05 1.10
CA ASN A 144 -11.91 -10.58 2.41
C ASN A 144 -10.82 -9.85 3.23
N GLU A 145 -9.61 -9.80 2.72
CA GLU A 145 -8.57 -8.97 3.32
C GLU A 145 -8.78 -7.52 2.88
N VAL A 146 -9.19 -6.69 3.83
CA VAL A 146 -9.53 -5.30 3.56
C VAL A 146 -8.25 -4.52 3.30
N CYS A 147 -8.07 -4.11 2.06
CA CYS A 147 -6.97 -3.25 1.66
C CYS A 147 -7.36 -1.78 1.87
N TYR A 148 -6.95 -1.20 2.97
CA TYR A 148 -6.94 0.25 3.10
C TYR A 148 -5.50 0.67 3.33
N VAL A 149 -4.82 1.01 2.27
CA VAL A 149 -3.78 2.04 2.31
C VAL A 149 -3.42 2.36 0.88
N THR A 150 -3.79 3.34 0.44
CA THR A 150 -3.06 4.50 0.03
C THR A 150 -1.81 4.16 -0.76
#